data_6b20d3f72072fa0153b3bb7c3c90e92f
#
_entry.id   6b20d3f72072fa0153b3bb7c3c90e92f
#
_cell.length_a   1.000
_cell.length_b   1.000
_cell.length_c   1.000
_cell.angle_alpha   90.00
_cell.angle_beta   90.00
_cell.angle_gamma   90.00
#
_symmetry.space_group_name_H-M   'P 1'
#
loop_
_entity.id
_entity.type
_entity.pdbx_description
1 polymer ?
#
loop_
_entity_poly.entity_id
_entity_poly.type
_entity_poly.pdbx_seq_one_letter_code
_entity_poly.pdbx_strand_id
1 'polypeptide(L)'
;MNTFYGENSPFTTSDTQKLSIVPTGLVSILTSDTDYKLQLPCPEYLRLKRLQKSVRISAQVIQEKLQQSRVKYKAHMVTLTYRDDVEWSPRQVSNYLKCVREWARRKGIFLHYVWVLELTKRGRPHYHVLFWLPRGISMPKADKQGWWRHGMTNTVPARSPVGYLCKYTSKGIDFDSWGKLPRGGRLYGNGGFTPSMRITRVWRLAPSWVRELIDEMDGVRKVGCYWVNRASGMGIRSPFVFDFNDRTLRFKGFDAPVHIDDIQKAKKDNSDWDRVRFLESVDAVNFGGYYDAIDAGFDAVSSMTT
;
A
#
# COMPACT_ATOMS: atom_id res chain seq x y z
N MET A 1 32.83 -13.97 -26.88
CA MET A 1 32.99 -12.55 -26.58
C MET A 1 32.27 -11.78 -27.68
N ASN A 2 31.03 -11.37 -27.46
CA ASN A 2 30.38 -10.36 -28.27
C ASN A 2 29.26 -9.76 -27.38
N THR A 3 29.57 -8.63 -26.90
CA THR A 3 28.71 -7.69 -26.16
C THR A 3 27.71 -7.06 -27.12
N PHE A 4 26.43 -7.30 -26.92
CA PHE A 4 25.36 -6.45 -27.48
C PHE A 4 24.77 -5.61 -26.37
N TYR A 5 25.20 -4.36 -26.30
CA TYR A 5 24.44 -3.28 -25.72
C TYR A 5 23.49 -2.76 -26.79
N GLY A 6 22.22 -3.11 -26.70
CA GLY A 6 21.14 -2.49 -27.47
C GLY A 6 20.50 -1.40 -26.60
N GLU A 7 20.78 -0.15 -26.94
CA GLU A 7 20.02 1.02 -26.45
C GLU A 7 18.57 0.90 -26.94
N ASN A 8 17.66 0.56 -26.05
CA ASN A 8 16.22 0.71 -26.28
C ASN A 8 15.67 1.75 -25.30
N SER A 9 15.75 3.02 -25.74
CA SER A 9 14.88 4.05 -25.22
C SER A 9 13.43 3.67 -25.50
N PRO A 10 12.52 3.62 -24.53
CA PRO A 10 11.13 3.23 -24.74
C PRO A 10 10.29 4.26 -25.49
N PHE A 11 10.90 5.31 -26.05
CA PHE A 11 10.21 6.43 -26.70
C PHE A 11 10.95 6.91 -27.96
N THR A 12 10.96 6.12 -29.02
CA THR A 12 11.32 6.65 -30.35
C THR A 12 10.07 6.78 -31.20
N THR A 13 9.79 8.01 -31.61
CA THR A 13 8.76 8.38 -32.58
C THR A 13 9.27 8.13 -33.99
N SER A 14 9.02 6.98 -34.56
CA SER A 14 8.73 6.80 -36.01
C SER A 14 8.45 5.32 -36.27
N ASP A 15 7.40 5.11 -37.01
CA ASP A 15 6.81 3.86 -37.46
C ASP A 15 5.69 3.26 -36.64
N THR A 16 4.56 3.24 -37.28
CA THR A 16 3.27 2.66 -36.93
C THR A 16 3.28 1.15 -36.72
N GLN A 17 4.19 0.61 -35.94
CA GLN A 17 4.05 -0.65 -35.26
C GLN A 17 3.70 -0.32 -33.81
N LYS A 18 2.45 -0.62 -33.43
CA LYS A 18 2.01 -0.65 -32.03
C LYS A 18 2.88 -1.65 -31.27
N LEU A 19 4.05 -1.21 -30.80
CA LEU A 19 4.81 -1.93 -29.79
C LEU A 19 3.99 -1.85 -28.50
N SER A 20 3.11 -2.84 -28.30
CA SER A 20 2.48 -3.09 -27.02
C SER A 20 3.58 -3.61 -26.09
N ILE A 21 4.17 -2.70 -25.28
CA ILE A 21 4.95 -3.13 -24.11
C ILE A 21 3.94 -3.69 -23.13
N VAL A 22 3.65 -4.96 -23.26
CA VAL A 22 2.81 -5.69 -22.33
C VAL A 22 3.76 -6.32 -21.31
N PRO A 23 3.50 -6.17 -20.00
CA PRO A 23 4.24 -6.89 -18.98
C PRO A 23 4.33 -8.38 -19.33
N THR A 24 5.49 -8.97 -19.18
CA THR A 24 5.81 -10.33 -19.69
C THR A 24 4.80 -11.40 -19.24
N GLY A 25 4.15 -11.22 -18.10
CA GLY A 25 3.07 -12.09 -17.62
C GLY A 25 1.71 -11.86 -18.29
N LEU A 26 1.47 -10.69 -18.91
CA LEU A 26 0.24 -10.38 -19.66
C LEU A 26 0.34 -10.85 -21.12
N VAL A 27 1.54 -10.93 -21.67
CA VAL A 27 1.76 -11.33 -23.09
C VAL A 27 1.19 -12.72 -23.35
N SER A 28 1.34 -13.66 -22.44
CA SER A 28 0.80 -15.01 -22.60
C SER A 28 -0.74 -15.06 -22.58
N ILE A 29 -1.40 -14.04 -22.03
CA ILE A 29 -2.87 -13.95 -21.97
C ILE A 29 -3.44 -13.17 -23.16
N LEU A 30 -2.65 -12.27 -23.76
CA LEU A 30 -3.09 -11.34 -24.79
C LEU A 30 -2.76 -11.79 -26.23
N THR A 31 -2.13 -12.93 -26.43
CA THR A 31 -1.76 -13.44 -27.76
C THR A 31 -2.88 -14.15 -28.51
N SER A 32 -4.07 -14.28 -27.95
CA SER A 32 -5.25 -14.72 -28.65
C SER A 32 -6.20 -13.55 -28.90
N ASP A 33 -6.81 -13.51 -30.08
CA ASP A 33 -7.73 -12.49 -30.62
C ASP A 33 -9.04 -12.29 -29.82
N THR A 34 -9.09 -12.69 -28.57
CA THR A 34 -10.24 -12.59 -27.70
C THR A 34 -10.11 -11.43 -26.74
N ASP A 35 -11.15 -10.63 -26.65
CA ASP A 35 -11.34 -9.48 -25.73
C ASP A 35 -11.36 -9.99 -24.27
N TYR A 36 -10.18 -10.22 -23.66
CA TYR A 36 -10.09 -10.77 -22.31
C TYR A 36 -10.63 -9.79 -21.29
N LYS A 37 -11.75 -10.14 -20.71
CA LYS A 37 -12.35 -9.47 -19.57
C LYS A 37 -11.94 -10.21 -18.29
N LEU A 38 -11.20 -9.54 -17.41
CA LEU A 38 -10.88 -10.05 -16.08
C LEU A 38 -12.02 -9.71 -15.12
N GLN A 39 -12.70 -10.70 -14.60
CA GLN A 39 -13.70 -10.52 -13.55
C GLN A 39 -13.03 -10.11 -12.23
N LEU A 40 -13.46 -8.98 -11.66
CA LEU A 40 -12.94 -8.54 -10.38
C LEU A 40 -13.61 -9.27 -9.20
N PRO A 41 -12.83 -9.66 -8.19
CA PRO A 41 -13.36 -10.16 -6.92
C PRO A 41 -14.26 -9.15 -6.22
N CYS A 42 -15.00 -9.58 -5.19
CA CYS A 42 -15.85 -8.69 -4.42
C CYS A 42 -15.05 -7.53 -3.77
N PRO A 43 -15.67 -6.35 -3.55
CA PRO A 43 -14.99 -5.17 -2.99
C PRO A 43 -14.33 -5.43 -1.63
N GLU A 44 -14.94 -6.25 -0.80
CA GLU A 44 -14.47 -6.63 0.54
C GLU A 44 -13.15 -7.39 0.44
N TYR A 45 -13.05 -8.36 -0.46
CA TYR A 45 -11.82 -9.09 -0.72
C TYR A 45 -10.69 -8.17 -1.21
N LEU A 46 -10.99 -7.29 -2.16
CA LEU A 46 -10.02 -6.30 -2.67
C LEU A 46 -9.53 -5.36 -1.57
N ARG A 47 -10.44 -4.94 -0.67
CA ARG A 47 -10.11 -4.11 0.49
C ARG A 47 -9.19 -4.83 1.46
N LEU A 48 -9.44 -6.12 1.72
CA LEU A 48 -8.60 -6.96 2.56
C LEU A 48 -7.19 -7.13 1.94
N LYS A 49 -7.11 -7.47 0.66
CA LYS A 49 -5.82 -7.62 -0.05
C LYS A 49 -5.01 -6.33 -0.02
N ARG A 50 -5.64 -5.18 -0.24
CA ARG A 50 -4.99 -3.86 -0.14
C ARG A 50 -4.43 -3.59 1.26
N LEU A 51 -5.21 -3.91 2.29
CA LEU A 51 -4.76 -3.80 3.67
C LEU A 51 -3.53 -4.68 3.91
N GLN A 52 -3.60 -5.96 3.53
CA GLN A 52 -2.51 -6.92 3.67
C GLN A 52 -1.23 -6.43 2.95
N LYS A 53 -1.35 -6.02 1.68
CA LYS A 53 -0.24 -5.46 0.88
C LYS A 53 0.35 -4.22 1.55
N SER A 54 -0.49 -3.26 1.98
CA SER A 54 -0.02 -2.02 2.59
C SER A 54 0.70 -2.23 3.92
N VAL A 55 0.19 -3.12 4.77
CA VAL A 55 0.81 -3.46 6.07
C VAL A 55 2.12 -4.18 5.85
N ARG A 56 2.14 -5.22 5.00
CA ARG A 56 3.34 -5.99 4.66
C ARG A 56 4.44 -5.11 4.10
N ILE A 57 4.15 -4.34 3.05
CA ILE A 57 5.13 -3.46 2.40
C ILE A 57 5.64 -2.39 3.37
N SER A 58 4.77 -1.80 4.18
CA SER A 58 5.20 -0.82 5.19
C SER A 58 6.19 -1.40 6.18
N ALA A 59 5.92 -2.61 6.70
CA ALA A 59 6.81 -3.28 7.64
C ALA A 59 8.12 -3.74 6.97
N GLN A 60 8.06 -4.26 5.74
CA GLN A 60 9.24 -4.68 4.97
C GLN A 60 10.18 -3.50 4.71
N VAL A 61 9.66 -2.38 4.20
CA VAL A 61 10.47 -1.18 3.91
C VAL A 61 11.17 -0.66 5.15
N ILE A 62 10.48 -0.59 6.29
CA ILE A 62 11.12 -0.19 7.56
C ILE A 62 12.20 -1.21 7.93
N GLN A 63 11.88 -2.49 7.94
CA GLN A 63 12.80 -3.55 8.34
C GLN A 63 14.07 -3.55 7.49
N GLU A 64 13.95 -3.52 6.17
CA GLU A 64 15.08 -3.54 5.23
C GLU A 64 15.99 -2.31 5.39
N LYS A 65 15.40 -1.12 5.45
CA LYS A 65 16.17 0.12 5.61
C LYS A 65 16.86 0.20 6.98
N LEU A 66 16.25 -0.31 8.04
CA LEU A 66 16.86 -0.37 9.36
C LEU A 66 17.97 -1.44 9.46
N GLN A 67 17.87 -2.54 8.71
CA GLN A 67 18.95 -3.54 8.61
C GLN A 67 20.20 -2.95 7.97
N GLN A 68 20.04 -2.03 7.02
CA GLN A 68 21.15 -1.31 6.36
C GLN A 68 21.71 -0.16 7.21
N SER A 69 21.03 0.22 8.29
CA SER A 69 21.45 1.31 9.16
C SER A 69 22.68 0.93 10.01
N ARG A 70 23.54 1.92 10.29
CA ARG A 70 24.63 1.78 11.27
C ARG A 70 24.11 1.48 12.68
N VAL A 71 22.99 2.09 13.05
CA VAL A 71 22.29 1.82 14.31
C VAL A 71 21.55 0.50 14.19
N LYS A 72 21.76 -0.41 15.13
CA LYS A 72 21.04 -1.69 15.18
C LYS A 72 19.71 -1.51 15.91
N TYR A 73 18.65 -2.04 15.31
CA TYR A 73 17.28 -1.96 15.83
C TYR A 73 16.78 -3.32 16.30
N LYS A 74 15.85 -3.30 17.25
CA LYS A 74 15.02 -4.44 17.64
C LYS A 74 13.55 -4.09 17.44
N ALA A 75 12.80 -5.06 16.98
CA ALA A 75 11.35 -4.90 16.84
C ALA A 75 10.64 -5.37 18.11
N HIS A 76 9.63 -4.63 18.54
CA HIS A 76 8.78 -4.92 19.68
C HIS A 76 7.32 -4.92 19.23
N MET A 77 6.61 -5.99 19.52
CA MET A 77 5.17 -6.07 19.32
C MET A 77 4.46 -5.68 20.61
N VAL A 78 3.60 -4.68 20.52
CA VAL A 78 2.71 -4.27 21.60
C VAL A 78 1.29 -4.65 21.22
N THR A 79 0.64 -5.43 22.06
CA THR A 79 -0.79 -5.76 21.93
C THR A 79 -1.56 -4.89 22.92
N LEU A 80 -2.57 -4.19 22.44
CA LEU A 80 -3.48 -3.36 23.22
C LEU A 80 -4.86 -4.01 23.24
N THR A 81 -5.33 -4.39 24.42
CA THR A 81 -6.59 -5.10 24.64
C THR A 81 -7.56 -4.21 25.40
N TYR A 82 -8.82 -4.28 25.06
CA TYR A 82 -9.89 -3.57 25.79
C TYR A 82 -10.47 -4.45 26.91
N ARG A 83 -10.82 -3.82 28.02
CA ARG A 83 -11.70 -4.41 29.05
C ARG A 83 -13.13 -4.47 28.52
N ASP A 84 -13.93 -5.33 29.13
CA ASP A 84 -15.31 -5.55 28.70
C ASP A 84 -16.24 -4.35 28.92
N ASP A 85 -15.93 -3.51 29.90
CA ASP A 85 -16.65 -2.31 30.29
C ASP A 85 -16.25 -1.05 29.52
N VAL A 86 -15.30 -1.14 28.58
CA VAL A 86 -14.78 0.01 27.83
C VAL A 86 -15.28 0.02 26.41
N GLU A 87 -15.91 1.11 26.03
CA GLU A 87 -16.31 1.37 24.64
C GLU A 87 -15.10 1.71 23.77
N TRP A 88 -15.06 1.13 22.58
CA TRP A 88 -14.02 1.39 21.60
C TRP A 88 -14.24 2.72 20.88
N SER A 89 -13.15 3.47 20.67
CA SER A 89 -13.13 4.68 19.85
C SER A 89 -11.89 4.75 18.96
N PRO A 90 -12.03 5.23 17.69
CA PRO A 90 -10.90 5.37 16.77
C PRO A 90 -9.76 6.24 17.28
N ARG A 91 -10.07 7.20 18.19
CA ARG A 91 -9.08 8.14 18.76
C ARG A 91 -8.13 7.47 19.76
N GLN A 92 -8.52 6.38 20.39
CA GLN A 92 -7.76 5.76 21.47
C GLN A 92 -6.38 5.26 21.03
N VAL A 93 -6.28 4.58 19.88
CA VAL A 93 -4.97 4.19 19.32
C VAL A 93 -4.13 5.40 18.91
N SER A 94 -4.75 6.45 18.40
CA SER A 94 -4.06 7.69 18.04
C SER A 94 -3.47 8.40 19.27
N ASN A 95 -4.21 8.42 20.38
CA ASN A 95 -3.77 8.97 21.65
C ASN A 95 -2.59 8.15 22.23
N TYR A 96 -2.70 6.81 22.21
CA TYR A 96 -1.61 5.94 22.59
C TYR A 96 -0.34 6.24 21.76
N LEU A 97 -0.47 6.27 20.44
CA LEU A 97 0.67 6.58 19.54
C LEU A 97 1.24 7.97 19.75
N LYS A 98 0.42 8.94 20.18
CA LYS A 98 0.89 10.28 20.57
C LYS A 98 1.82 10.18 21.79
N CYS A 99 1.41 9.48 22.83
CA CYS A 99 2.23 9.28 24.04
C CYS A 99 3.59 8.60 23.69
N VAL A 100 3.55 7.54 22.88
CA VAL A 100 4.77 6.82 22.48
C VAL A 100 5.69 7.72 21.66
N ARG A 101 5.15 8.52 20.72
CA ARG A 101 5.95 9.48 19.92
C ARG A 101 6.61 10.55 20.79
N GLU A 102 5.88 11.09 21.77
CA GLU A 102 6.42 12.06 22.71
C GLU A 102 7.53 11.48 23.59
N TRP A 103 7.34 10.25 24.08
CA TRP A 103 8.38 9.51 24.80
C TRP A 103 9.62 9.31 23.93
N ALA A 104 9.45 8.83 22.69
CA ALA A 104 10.55 8.61 21.75
C ALA A 104 11.29 9.92 21.44
N ARG A 105 10.56 11.02 21.22
CA ARG A 105 11.15 12.35 21.01
C ARG A 105 12.00 12.81 22.18
N ARG A 106 11.53 12.62 23.42
CA ARG A 106 12.31 12.96 24.64
C ARG A 106 13.60 12.12 24.77
N LYS A 107 13.62 10.92 24.17
CA LYS A 107 14.79 10.04 24.12
C LYS A 107 15.66 10.25 22.88
N GLY A 108 15.36 11.21 22.03
CA GLY A 108 16.08 11.43 20.76
C GLY A 108 15.88 10.30 19.74
N ILE A 109 14.80 9.51 19.84
CA ILE A 109 14.53 8.35 18.99
C ILE A 109 13.61 8.74 17.85
N PHE A 110 14.02 8.46 16.61
CA PHE A 110 13.13 8.51 15.47
C PHE A 110 12.29 7.22 15.43
N LEU A 111 11.01 7.34 15.74
CA LEU A 111 10.12 6.19 15.98
C LEU A 111 9.52 5.65 14.68
N HIS A 112 9.82 4.40 14.37
CA HIS A 112 9.20 3.65 13.27
C HIS A 112 8.14 2.71 13.81
N TYR A 113 6.94 2.69 13.18
CA TYR A 113 5.87 1.80 13.61
C TYR A 113 4.89 1.45 12.49
N VAL A 114 4.29 0.28 12.63
CA VAL A 114 3.12 -0.18 11.84
C VAL A 114 2.15 -0.83 12.82
N TRP A 115 0.85 -0.59 12.65
CA TRP A 115 -0.15 -1.20 13.49
C TRP A 115 -1.32 -1.72 12.66
N VAL A 116 -2.00 -2.72 13.20
CA VAL A 116 -3.23 -3.31 12.67
C VAL A 116 -4.26 -3.44 13.78
N LEU A 117 -5.52 -3.30 13.41
CA LEU A 117 -6.67 -3.59 14.23
C LEU A 117 -7.17 -5.00 13.88
N GLU A 118 -7.34 -5.84 14.88
CA GLU A 118 -7.91 -7.19 14.78
C GLU A 118 -9.14 -7.29 15.67
N LEU A 119 -10.12 -8.10 15.27
CA LEU A 119 -11.18 -8.53 16.17
C LEU A 119 -10.81 -9.86 16.83
N THR A 120 -11.04 -9.93 18.12
CA THR A 120 -11.01 -11.22 18.84
C THR A 120 -12.19 -12.08 18.39
N LYS A 121 -12.16 -13.37 18.74
CA LYS A 121 -13.31 -14.30 18.54
C LYS A 121 -14.63 -13.80 19.17
N ARG A 122 -14.54 -12.91 20.16
CA ARG A 122 -15.70 -12.29 20.85
C ARG A 122 -16.12 -10.95 20.21
N GLY A 123 -15.58 -10.61 19.02
CA GLY A 123 -15.86 -9.34 18.35
C GLY A 123 -15.20 -8.10 18.98
N ARG A 124 -14.27 -8.28 19.93
CA ARG A 124 -13.59 -7.16 20.60
C ARG A 124 -12.39 -6.65 19.83
N PRO A 125 -12.19 -5.33 19.73
CA PRO A 125 -11.03 -4.74 19.09
C PRO A 125 -9.72 -5.07 19.83
N HIS A 126 -8.70 -5.46 19.08
CA HIS A 126 -7.31 -5.58 19.52
C HIS A 126 -6.42 -4.78 18.57
N TYR A 127 -5.49 -4.02 19.09
CA TYR A 127 -4.44 -3.43 18.28
C TYR A 127 -3.14 -4.18 18.46
N HIS A 128 -2.50 -4.51 17.34
CA HIS A 128 -1.14 -5.01 17.29
C HIS A 128 -0.26 -3.93 16.70
N VAL A 129 0.63 -3.36 17.51
CA VAL A 129 1.51 -2.26 17.13
C VAL A 129 2.94 -2.76 17.14
N LEU A 130 3.59 -2.75 16.00
CA LEU A 130 4.99 -3.09 15.86
C LEU A 130 5.82 -1.81 15.87
N PHE A 131 6.79 -1.74 16.79
CA PHE A 131 7.74 -0.65 16.90
C PHE A 131 9.16 -1.15 16.65
N TRP A 132 9.98 -0.36 15.96
CA TRP A 132 11.40 -0.58 15.84
C TRP A 132 12.14 0.43 16.70
N LEU A 133 12.92 -0.06 17.67
CA LEU A 133 13.68 0.75 18.61
C LEU A 133 15.16 0.43 18.49
N PRO A 134 16.08 1.41 18.68
CA PRO A 134 17.49 1.15 18.78
C PRO A 134 17.80 0.08 19.83
N ARG A 135 18.81 -0.75 19.61
CA ARG A 135 19.27 -1.71 20.62
C ARG A 135 19.65 -0.98 21.92
N GLY A 136 19.31 -1.59 23.05
CA GLY A 136 19.50 -0.98 24.37
C GLY A 136 18.30 -0.18 24.85
N ILE A 137 17.36 0.17 23.97
CA ILE A 137 16.13 0.85 24.35
C ILE A 137 15.02 -0.20 24.48
N SER A 138 14.42 -0.26 25.65
CA SER A 138 13.26 -1.12 25.93
C SER A 138 11.97 -0.34 25.76
N MET A 139 10.96 -0.99 25.15
CA MET A 139 9.61 -0.44 25.02
C MET A 139 8.94 -0.40 26.41
N PRO A 140 8.52 0.77 26.90
CA PRO A 140 7.80 0.85 28.17
C PRO A 140 6.45 0.11 28.09
N LYS A 141 6.03 -0.47 29.20
CA LYS A 141 4.70 -1.09 29.31
C LYS A 141 3.64 0.02 29.32
N ALA A 142 2.76 0.00 28.32
CA ALA A 142 1.82 1.10 28.07
C ALA A 142 0.79 1.28 29.22
N ASP A 143 0.36 0.21 29.84
CA ASP A 143 -0.52 0.24 31.01
C ASP A 143 0.18 0.88 32.23
N LYS A 144 1.45 0.53 32.49
CA LYS A 144 2.23 1.07 33.61
C LYS A 144 2.56 2.56 33.42
N GLN A 145 2.67 3.01 32.17
CA GLN A 145 2.90 4.43 31.85
C GLN A 145 1.59 5.25 31.81
N GLY A 146 0.44 4.61 32.00
CA GLY A 146 -0.86 5.28 31.85
C GLY A 146 -1.20 5.67 30.40
N TRP A 147 -0.44 5.16 29.39
CA TRP A 147 -0.67 5.47 27.98
C TRP A 147 -1.83 4.68 27.39
N TRP A 148 -2.17 3.54 28.03
CA TRP A 148 -3.33 2.72 27.67
C TRP A 148 -4.16 2.41 28.91
N ARG A 149 -5.25 3.16 29.09
CA ARG A 149 -6.16 3.03 30.24
C ARG A 149 -7.38 2.15 29.94
N HIS A 150 -7.46 1.66 28.70
CA HIS A 150 -8.65 0.95 28.19
C HIS A 150 -8.63 -0.56 28.44
N GLY A 151 -7.54 -1.10 28.98
CA GLY A 151 -7.41 -2.51 29.28
C GLY A 151 -5.96 -2.95 29.45
N MET A 152 -5.70 -4.21 29.14
CA MET A 152 -4.38 -4.82 29.31
C MET A 152 -3.47 -4.54 28.13
N THR A 153 -2.15 -4.54 28.41
CA THR A 153 -1.14 -4.46 27.34
C THR A 153 -0.13 -5.58 27.49
N ASN A 154 0.35 -6.10 26.37
CA ASN A 154 1.43 -7.06 26.33
C ASN A 154 2.52 -6.54 25.38
N THR A 155 3.78 -6.61 25.82
CA THR A 155 4.93 -6.18 25.02
C THR A 155 5.93 -7.31 24.92
N VAL A 156 6.20 -7.76 23.69
CA VAL A 156 7.14 -8.87 23.43
C VAL A 156 8.13 -8.49 22.32
N PRO A 157 9.38 -9.00 22.37
CA PRO A 157 10.29 -8.89 21.24
C PRO A 157 9.72 -9.62 20.01
N ALA A 158 9.74 -8.96 18.84
CA ALA A 158 9.29 -9.55 17.59
C ALA A 158 10.50 -10.11 16.81
N ARG A 159 10.66 -11.43 16.80
CA ARG A 159 11.75 -12.10 16.05
C ARG A 159 11.51 -12.06 14.54
N SER A 160 10.27 -12.17 14.10
CA SER A 160 9.83 -12.07 12.71
C SER A 160 8.79 -10.94 12.57
N PRO A 161 9.23 -9.67 12.51
CA PRO A 161 8.32 -8.52 12.60
C PRO A 161 7.25 -8.51 11.52
N VAL A 162 7.65 -8.71 10.26
CA VAL A 162 6.72 -8.73 9.12
C VAL A 162 5.75 -9.89 9.23
N GLY A 163 6.24 -11.11 9.54
CA GLY A 163 5.40 -12.29 9.69
C GLY A 163 4.35 -12.15 10.80
N TYR A 164 4.70 -11.47 11.91
CA TYR A 164 3.72 -11.20 12.97
C TYR A 164 2.56 -10.34 12.47
N LEU A 165 2.84 -9.25 11.78
CA LEU A 165 1.77 -8.39 11.23
C LEU A 165 0.95 -9.11 10.17
N CYS A 166 1.59 -9.87 9.28
CA CYS A 166 0.88 -10.65 8.26
C CYS A 166 -0.09 -11.65 8.86
N LYS A 167 0.29 -12.33 9.97
CA LYS A 167 -0.59 -13.24 10.68
C LYS A 167 -1.90 -12.57 11.13
N TYR A 168 -1.84 -11.34 11.62
CA TYR A 168 -3.03 -10.62 12.08
C TYR A 168 -3.87 -10.07 10.94
N THR A 169 -3.27 -9.72 9.81
CA THR A 169 -4.01 -9.29 8.62
C THR A 169 -4.65 -10.45 7.85
N SER A 170 -4.14 -11.68 8.00
CA SER A 170 -4.66 -12.87 7.29
C SER A 170 -5.81 -13.58 8.00
N LYS A 171 -6.04 -13.30 9.28
CA LYS A 171 -7.14 -13.92 10.05
C LYS A 171 -8.55 -13.49 9.60
N GLY A 172 -8.65 -12.71 8.52
CA GLY A 172 -9.91 -12.20 8.00
C GLY A 172 -10.52 -11.20 8.98
N ILE A 173 -10.66 -9.96 8.54
CA ILE A 173 -11.58 -9.05 9.21
C ILE A 173 -12.92 -9.43 8.61
N ASP A 174 -13.75 -10.08 9.39
CA ASP A 174 -15.16 -10.24 9.05
C ASP A 174 -15.77 -8.84 9.06
N PHE A 175 -15.79 -8.21 7.88
CA PHE A 175 -16.35 -6.87 7.71
C PHE A 175 -17.85 -6.86 7.99
N ASP A 176 -18.52 -8.01 7.84
CA ASP A 176 -19.95 -8.13 8.08
C ASP A 176 -20.25 -8.07 9.58
N SER A 177 -19.39 -8.66 10.43
CA SER A 177 -19.53 -8.57 11.88
C SER A 177 -19.23 -7.20 12.48
N TRP A 178 -18.46 -6.34 11.77
CA TRP A 178 -18.13 -4.99 12.22
C TRP A 178 -19.13 -3.92 11.74
N GLY A 179 -19.94 -4.22 10.74
CA GLY A 179 -20.71 -3.20 10.06
C GLY A 179 -19.79 -2.10 9.46
N LYS A 180 -20.30 -0.89 9.37
CA LYS A 180 -19.48 0.26 8.95
C LYS A 180 -18.60 0.72 10.11
N LEU A 181 -17.27 0.75 9.90
CA LEU A 181 -16.38 1.41 10.84
C LEU A 181 -16.86 2.85 11.11
N PRO A 182 -16.89 3.29 12.37
CA PRO A 182 -17.26 4.66 12.68
C PRO A 182 -16.32 5.66 12.00
N ARG A 183 -16.80 6.89 11.79
CA ARG A 183 -16.01 7.95 11.16
C ARG A 183 -14.65 8.12 11.84
N GLY A 184 -13.57 8.10 11.06
CA GLY A 184 -12.20 8.14 11.54
C GLY A 184 -11.63 6.78 11.98
N GLY A 185 -12.41 5.71 11.97
CA GLY A 185 -11.93 4.34 12.18
C GLY A 185 -11.00 3.89 11.06
N ARG A 186 -9.88 3.27 11.43
CA ARG A 186 -8.89 2.70 10.51
C ARG A 186 -8.51 1.31 10.97
N LEU A 187 -8.33 0.41 10.00
CA LEU A 187 -7.95 -0.98 10.24
C LEU A 187 -6.44 -1.13 10.43
N TYR A 188 -5.66 -0.19 9.95
CA TYR A 188 -4.21 -0.17 10.06
C TYR A 188 -3.67 1.25 9.96
N GLY A 189 -2.42 1.41 10.33
CA GLY A 189 -1.67 2.64 10.14
C GLY A 189 -0.17 2.43 10.32
N ASN A 190 0.58 3.40 9.91
CA ASN A 190 2.04 3.39 9.98
C ASN A 190 2.59 4.78 10.20
N GLY A 191 3.87 4.87 10.60
CA GLY A 191 4.57 6.13 10.76
C GLY A 191 6.06 5.98 10.95
N GLY A 192 6.75 7.12 10.95
CA GLY A 192 8.19 7.14 11.06
C GLY A 192 8.91 6.74 9.78
N PHE A 193 8.39 7.11 8.61
CA PHE A 193 9.08 6.91 7.34
C PHE A 193 10.02 8.08 7.05
N THR A 194 11.28 7.79 6.76
CA THR A 194 12.20 8.75 6.16
C THR A 194 11.76 9.08 4.72
N PRO A 195 12.28 10.15 4.10
CA PRO A 195 11.97 10.46 2.71
C PRO A 195 12.24 9.29 1.75
N SER A 196 13.38 8.61 1.89
CA SER A 196 13.71 7.43 1.07
C SER A 196 12.75 6.27 1.28
N MET A 197 12.40 5.95 2.54
CA MET A 197 11.41 4.92 2.85
C MET A 197 10.04 5.23 2.23
N ARG A 198 9.64 6.51 2.18
CA ARG A 198 8.37 6.91 1.55
C ARG A 198 8.40 6.65 0.04
N ILE A 199 9.51 6.98 -0.63
CA ILE A 199 9.69 6.73 -2.07
C ILE A 199 9.57 5.23 -2.35
N THR A 200 10.40 4.41 -1.69
CA THR A 200 10.36 2.95 -1.79
C THR A 200 8.96 2.39 -1.53
N ARG A 201 8.30 2.85 -0.46
CA ARG A 201 6.97 2.37 -0.10
C ARG A 201 5.93 2.71 -1.16
N VAL A 202 5.90 3.94 -1.67
CA VAL A 202 4.95 4.35 -2.72
C VAL A 202 5.19 3.55 -3.99
N TRP A 203 6.44 3.36 -4.40
CA TRP A 203 6.79 2.57 -5.57
C TRP A 203 6.37 1.10 -5.41
N ARG A 204 6.65 0.45 -4.28
CA ARG A 204 6.25 -0.95 -4.03
C ARG A 204 4.73 -1.13 -3.92
N LEU A 205 4.00 -0.10 -3.52
CA LEU A 205 2.53 -0.11 -3.49
C LEU A 205 1.91 0.18 -4.87
N ALA A 206 2.67 0.75 -5.79
CA ALA A 206 2.21 1.00 -7.14
C ALA A 206 1.87 -0.32 -7.87
N PRO A 207 1.01 -0.28 -8.88
CA PRO A 207 0.70 -1.43 -9.73
C PRO A 207 1.96 -2.00 -10.39
N SER A 208 1.96 -3.29 -10.71
CA SER A 208 3.09 -3.97 -11.39
C SER A 208 3.50 -3.26 -12.66
N TRP A 209 2.55 -2.92 -13.53
CA TRP A 209 2.81 -2.19 -14.78
C TRP A 209 3.49 -0.82 -14.57
N VAL A 210 3.24 -0.12 -13.44
CA VAL A 210 3.97 1.13 -13.10
C VAL A 210 5.41 0.82 -12.72
N ARG A 211 5.63 -0.25 -11.94
CA ARG A 211 6.96 -0.65 -11.48
C ARG A 211 7.85 -1.21 -12.60
N GLU A 212 7.24 -1.69 -13.67
CA GLU A 212 7.95 -2.13 -14.87
C GLU A 212 8.37 -0.95 -15.77
N LEU A 213 7.59 0.15 -15.74
CA LEU A 213 7.83 1.33 -16.57
C LEU A 213 8.63 2.44 -15.85
N ILE A 214 8.65 2.44 -14.52
CA ILE A 214 9.30 3.49 -13.71
C ILE A 214 10.18 2.83 -12.66
N ASP A 215 11.45 3.17 -12.64
CA ASP A 215 12.39 2.65 -11.65
C ASP A 215 12.09 3.17 -10.23
N GLU A 216 12.46 2.37 -9.22
CA GLU A 216 12.33 2.76 -7.80
C GLU A 216 13.13 4.03 -7.49
N MET A 217 14.31 4.18 -8.10
CA MET A 217 15.19 5.34 -7.88
C MET A 217 14.60 6.63 -8.40
N ASP A 218 13.89 6.58 -9.52
CA ASP A 218 13.16 7.74 -10.05
C ASP A 218 12.00 8.14 -9.13
N GLY A 219 11.44 7.17 -8.43
CA GLY A 219 10.28 7.32 -7.57
C GLY A 219 9.00 7.63 -8.34
N VAL A 220 7.88 7.33 -7.72
CA VAL A 220 6.56 7.58 -8.30
C VAL A 220 5.69 8.42 -7.38
N ARG A 221 4.72 9.12 -7.96
CA ARG A 221 3.59 9.73 -7.24
C ARG A 221 2.31 9.60 -8.04
N LYS A 222 1.19 9.50 -7.37
CA LYS A 222 -0.12 9.56 -8.03
C LYS A 222 -0.59 11.02 -8.11
N VAL A 223 -1.00 11.46 -9.31
CA VAL A 223 -1.57 12.79 -9.57
C VAL A 223 -2.82 12.57 -10.41
N GLY A 224 -3.97 12.63 -9.77
CA GLY A 224 -5.22 12.26 -10.41
C GLY A 224 -5.18 10.80 -10.88
N CYS A 225 -5.56 10.57 -12.13
CA CYS A 225 -5.52 9.26 -12.77
C CYS A 225 -4.12 8.86 -13.31
N TYR A 226 -3.10 9.73 -13.13
CA TYR A 226 -1.74 9.49 -13.61
C TYR A 226 -0.82 8.97 -12.53
N TRP A 227 0.05 8.04 -12.88
CA TRP A 227 1.26 7.70 -12.15
C TRP A 227 2.42 8.48 -12.76
N VAL A 228 2.99 9.39 -11.99
CA VAL A 228 4.01 10.32 -12.46
C VAL A 228 5.38 9.86 -11.98
N ASN A 229 6.31 9.67 -12.91
CA ASN A 229 7.73 9.53 -12.63
C ASN A 229 8.24 10.85 -12.03
N ARG A 230 8.85 10.82 -10.85
CA ARG A 230 9.27 12.01 -10.13
C ARG A 230 10.52 12.66 -10.71
N ALA A 231 11.37 11.87 -11.36
CA ALA A 231 12.59 12.38 -11.98
C ALA A 231 12.30 13.10 -13.32
N SER A 232 11.50 12.49 -14.18
CA SER A 232 11.20 13.05 -15.52
C SER A 232 9.97 13.95 -15.57
N GLY A 233 9.08 13.88 -14.56
CA GLY A 233 7.79 14.57 -14.58
C GLY A 233 6.74 13.94 -15.51
N MET A 234 7.06 12.87 -16.20
CA MET A 234 6.14 12.20 -17.13
C MET A 234 5.10 11.35 -16.39
N GLY A 235 3.83 11.51 -16.73
CA GLY A 235 2.68 10.82 -16.18
C GLY A 235 2.10 9.81 -17.16
N ILE A 236 1.79 8.62 -16.65
CA ILE A 236 1.22 7.50 -17.41
C ILE A 236 -0.13 7.14 -16.80
N ARG A 237 -1.16 6.99 -17.64
CA ARG A 237 -2.48 6.51 -17.23
C ARG A 237 -2.51 4.97 -17.13
N SER A 238 -3.52 4.46 -16.42
CA SER A 238 -3.79 3.03 -16.40
C SER A 238 -4.06 2.51 -17.81
N PRO A 239 -3.41 1.41 -18.23
CA PRO A 239 -3.70 0.77 -19.51
C PRO A 239 -4.98 -0.06 -19.49
N PHE A 240 -5.74 -0.01 -18.38
CA PHE A 240 -6.95 -0.78 -18.20
C PHE A 240 -8.18 0.11 -18.12
N VAL A 241 -9.31 -0.38 -18.65
CA VAL A 241 -10.65 0.19 -18.49
C VAL A 241 -11.48 -0.72 -17.63
N PHE A 242 -12.18 -0.14 -16.67
CA PHE A 242 -13.10 -0.84 -15.80
C PHE A 242 -14.53 -0.67 -16.32
N ASP A 243 -15.22 -1.78 -16.52
CA ASP A 243 -16.66 -1.79 -16.76
C ASP A 243 -17.40 -1.96 -15.43
N PHE A 244 -18.27 -0.98 -15.12
CA PHE A 244 -19.00 -0.96 -13.86
C PHE A 244 -20.20 -1.91 -13.85
N ASN A 245 -20.75 -2.24 -15.02
CA ASN A 245 -21.96 -3.04 -15.13
C ASN A 245 -21.68 -4.50 -14.80
N ASP A 246 -20.65 -5.04 -15.40
CA ASP A 246 -20.25 -6.45 -15.22
C ASP A 246 -19.05 -6.62 -14.28
N ARG A 247 -18.48 -5.53 -13.76
CA ARG A 247 -17.30 -5.48 -12.89
C ARG A 247 -16.07 -6.15 -13.51
N THR A 248 -15.91 -5.94 -14.80
CA THR A 248 -14.80 -6.49 -15.55
C THR A 248 -13.72 -5.44 -15.82
N LEU A 249 -12.50 -5.94 -16.01
CA LEU A 249 -11.32 -5.19 -16.38
C LEU A 249 -10.89 -5.59 -17.77
N ARG A 250 -10.72 -4.61 -18.66
CA ARG A 250 -10.24 -4.82 -20.00
C ARG A 250 -8.96 -4.04 -20.25
N PHE A 251 -7.98 -4.66 -20.87
CA PHE A 251 -6.77 -4.00 -21.31
C PHE A 251 -7.05 -3.17 -22.58
N LYS A 252 -6.74 -1.88 -22.57
CA LYS A 252 -6.90 -0.97 -23.72
C LYS A 252 -5.58 -0.57 -24.37
N GLY A 253 -4.44 -0.92 -23.78
CA GLY A 253 -3.12 -0.43 -24.13
C GLY A 253 -2.75 0.86 -23.39
N PHE A 254 -1.49 1.27 -23.53
CA PHE A 254 -0.98 2.49 -22.92
C PHE A 254 -1.28 3.70 -23.80
N ASP A 255 -1.74 4.78 -23.17
CA ASP A 255 -1.80 6.10 -23.78
C ASP A 255 -0.37 6.73 -23.80
N ALA A 256 -0.14 7.71 -24.66
CA ALA A 256 1.10 8.47 -24.66
C ALA A 256 1.31 9.14 -23.28
N PRO A 257 2.56 9.14 -22.75
CA PRO A 257 2.87 9.83 -21.50
C PRO A 257 2.62 11.35 -21.64
N VAL A 258 2.17 11.98 -20.55
CA VAL A 258 1.85 13.40 -20.48
C VAL A 258 2.71 14.07 -19.40
N HIS A 259 3.30 15.22 -19.68
CA HIS A 259 4.09 15.93 -18.67
C HIS A 259 3.21 16.49 -17.56
N ILE A 260 3.75 16.53 -16.33
CA ILE A 260 3.00 16.96 -15.14
C ILE A 260 2.45 18.38 -15.24
N ASP A 261 3.15 19.27 -15.94
CA ASP A 261 2.72 20.66 -16.12
C ASP A 261 1.46 20.74 -16.99
N ASP A 262 1.35 19.88 -18.02
CA ASP A 262 0.14 19.79 -18.85
C ASP A 262 -1.02 19.20 -18.07
N ILE A 263 -0.74 18.20 -17.21
CA ILE A 263 -1.74 17.63 -16.28
C ILE A 263 -2.25 18.72 -15.33
N GLN A 264 -1.36 19.56 -14.80
CA GLN A 264 -1.71 20.64 -13.88
C GLN A 264 -2.44 21.79 -14.59
N LYS A 265 -2.07 22.10 -15.83
CA LYS A 265 -2.74 23.08 -16.66
C LYS A 265 -4.17 22.65 -16.99
N ALA A 266 -4.35 21.43 -17.47
CA ALA A 266 -5.68 20.86 -17.73
C ALA A 266 -6.57 20.86 -16.47
N LYS A 267 -5.94 20.70 -15.29
CA LYS A 267 -6.63 20.80 -14.00
C LYS A 267 -7.13 22.21 -13.69
N LYS A 268 -6.43 23.25 -14.11
CA LYS A 268 -6.80 24.66 -13.89
C LYS A 268 -7.89 25.13 -14.87
N ASP A 269 -7.84 24.63 -16.11
CA ASP A 269 -8.70 25.09 -17.19
C ASP A 269 -10.15 24.50 -17.14
N ASN A 270 -10.43 23.67 -16.17
CA ASN A 270 -11.76 23.20 -15.69
C ASN A 270 -12.74 22.55 -16.69
N SER A 271 -12.39 22.38 -17.96
CA SER A 271 -13.36 21.93 -18.97
C SER A 271 -13.60 20.41 -19.00
N ASP A 272 -12.64 19.60 -18.55
CA ASP A 272 -12.78 18.12 -18.45
C ASP A 272 -12.58 17.59 -17.03
N TRP A 273 -12.31 18.47 -16.08
CA TRP A 273 -11.88 18.09 -14.74
C TRP A 273 -13.00 17.50 -13.86
N ASP A 274 -14.23 17.94 -14.05
CA ASP A 274 -15.38 17.37 -13.30
C ASP A 274 -15.65 15.92 -13.73
N ARG A 275 -15.40 15.58 -15.00
CA ARG A 275 -15.44 14.20 -15.49
C ARG A 275 -14.26 13.38 -14.95
N VAL A 276 -13.07 13.97 -14.88
CA VAL A 276 -11.88 13.37 -14.29
C VAL A 276 -12.01 13.26 -12.77
N ARG A 277 -12.64 14.24 -12.11
CA ARG A 277 -12.92 14.25 -10.67
C ARG A 277 -13.96 13.22 -10.27
N PHE A 278 -14.97 12.97 -11.12
CA PHE A 278 -15.89 11.86 -10.96
C PHE A 278 -15.15 10.51 -11.08
N LEU A 279 -14.29 10.36 -12.09
CA LEU A 279 -13.42 9.19 -12.25
C LEU A 279 -12.40 9.09 -11.12
N GLU A 280 -11.88 10.21 -10.57
CA GLU A 280 -11.00 10.24 -9.39
C GLU A 280 -11.73 9.91 -8.08
N SER A 281 -12.97 10.35 -7.90
CA SER A 281 -13.77 9.99 -6.72
C SER A 281 -14.10 8.51 -6.74
N VAL A 282 -14.33 7.96 -7.91
CA VAL A 282 -14.47 6.54 -8.16
C VAL A 282 -13.11 5.84 -7.98
N ASP A 283 -12.00 6.40 -8.49
CA ASP A 283 -10.62 5.93 -8.27
C ASP A 283 -10.21 5.96 -6.79
N ALA A 284 -10.44 7.04 -6.07
CA ALA A 284 -10.06 7.17 -4.67
C ALA A 284 -10.82 6.22 -3.75
N VAL A 285 -12.08 5.89 -4.08
CA VAL A 285 -12.95 5.03 -3.27
C VAL A 285 -12.83 3.56 -3.67
N ASN A 286 -12.65 3.24 -4.96
CA ASN A 286 -12.76 1.88 -5.49
C ASN A 286 -11.48 1.31 -6.15
N PHE A 287 -10.61 2.14 -6.73
CA PHE A 287 -9.54 1.67 -7.60
C PHE A 287 -8.20 1.35 -6.94
N GLY A 288 -7.95 1.72 -5.71
CA GLY A 288 -6.77 1.21 -5.00
C GLY A 288 -6.80 -0.32 -4.81
N GLY A 289 -7.98 -0.98 -4.89
CA GLY A 289 -8.14 -2.44 -4.93
C GLY A 289 -8.09 -3.05 -6.33
N TYR A 290 -8.27 -2.24 -7.34
CA TYR A 290 -8.24 -2.57 -8.73
C TYR A 290 -6.84 -3.03 -9.20
N TYR A 291 -5.81 -2.28 -8.83
CA TYR A 291 -4.43 -2.66 -9.13
C TYR A 291 -3.94 -3.85 -8.31
N ASP A 292 -4.46 -4.02 -7.09
CA ASP A 292 -4.17 -5.19 -6.26
C ASP A 292 -4.87 -6.45 -6.78
N ALA A 293 -5.99 -6.33 -7.50
CA ALA A 293 -6.65 -7.44 -8.16
C ALA A 293 -5.89 -7.90 -9.42
N ILE A 294 -5.27 -6.97 -10.15
CA ILE A 294 -4.39 -7.31 -11.25
C ILE A 294 -3.18 -8.08 -10.71
N ASP A 295 -2.51 -7.57 -9.68
CA ASP A 295 -1.39 -8.24 -9.02
C ASP A 295 -1.81 -9.62 -8.44
N ALA A 296 -3.00 -9.73 -7.84
CA ALA A 296 -3.52 -11.01 -7.32
C ALA A 296 -3.94 -12.00 -8.43
N GLY A 297 -4.43 -11.51 -9.55
CA GLY A 297 -4.71 -12.32 -10.75
C GLY A 297 -3.43 -12.86 -11.37
N PHE A 298 -2.36 -12.09 -11.35
CA PHE A 298 -1.03 -12.51 -11.81
C PHE A 298 -0.41 -13.58 -10.92
N ASP A 299 -0.48 -13.42 -9.59
CA ASP A 299 0.03 -14.43 -8.66
C ASP A 299 -0.74 -15.75 -8.79
N ALA A 300 -2.04 -15.72 -9.07
CA ALA A 300 -2.86 -16.90 -9.27
C ALA A 300 -2.55 -17.62 -10.58
N VAL A 301 -2.30 -16.89 -11.68
CA VAL A 301 -1.94 -17.48 -12.98
C VAL A 301 -0.50 -18.02 -12.96
N SER A 302 0.43 -17.33 -12.30
CA SER A 302 1.81 -17.79 -12.14
C SER A 302 1.92 -19.08 -11.31
N SER A 303 1.00 -19.31 -10.35
CA SER A 303 0.95 -20.52 -9.54
C SER A 303 0.28 -21.73 -10.23
N MET A 304 -0.43 -21.51 -11.35
CA MET A 304 -1.05 -22.59 -12.15
C MET A 304 -0.14 -23.12 -13.28
N THR A 305 1.00 -22.45 -13.51
CA THR A 305 1.98 -22.81 -14.57
C THR A 305 3.26 -23.44 -14.01
N THR A 306 3.33 -23.72 -12.73
CA THR A 306 4.34 -24.55 -12.05
C THR A 306 3.71 -25.82 -11.50
#